data_bca6e25b219c68075a9d59674b81880c
#
_entry.id   bca6e25b219c68075a9d59674b81880c
#
_cell.length_a   1.000
_cell.length_b   1.000
_cell.length_c   1.000
_cell.angle_alpha   90.00
_cell.angle_beta   90.00
_cell.angle_gamma   90.00
#
_symmetry.space_group_name_H-M   'P 1'
#
loop_
_entity.id
_entity.type
_entity.pdbx_description
1 polymer ?
#
loop_
_entity_poly.entity_id
_entity_poly.type
_entity_poly.pdbx_seq_one_letter_code
_entity_poly.pdbx_strand_id
1 'polypeptide(L)'
;MAKTTGKRSVLWTVISVIVVLLVVVAVIGLIVHFTSDDKPPGGETFAVKYNGQTQENGSSIGLMDSGVDFAVEGSADYEVNVYAYCTPENDFSLTVGEEPYTWSDFDGRNVTAGFDFERTETGFTVTHYGLNDIISRVQNGMTVTSETFPAIDMFRMEIKSGEEVTELYFCVNAEVVGITIDHDSIIF
;
A
#
# COMPACT_ATOMS: atom_id res chain seq x y z
N MET A 1 18.35 31.89 73.39
CA MET A 1 17.59 32.07 72.12
C MET A 1 17.89 30.90 71.20
N ALA A 2 17.00 29.96 71.06
CA ALA A 2 17.20 28.75 70.26
C ALA A 2 16.62 28.96 68.85
N LYS A 3 17.45 28.72 67.83
CA LYS A 3 17.10 28.80 66.38
C LYS A 3 16.23 27.60 65.97
N THR A 4 14.96 27.80 65.78
CA THR A 4 14.01 26.84 65.22
C THR A 4 13.83 27.04 63.67
N THR A 5 14.92 27.11 62.94
CA THR A 5 14.85 27.40 61.48
C THR A 5 15.01 26.19 60.58
N GLY A 6 15.30 24.97 61.10
CA GLY A 6 15.62 23.82 60.29
C GLY A 6 14.41 22.97 59.82
N LYS A 7 13.34 22.92 60.57
CA LYS A 7 12.21 22.00 60.28
C LYS A 7 11.24 22.49 59.20
N ARG A 8 11.13 23.84 59.01
CA ARG A 8 10.26 24.41 57.99
C ARG A 8 10.81 24.24 56.53
N SER A 9 12.12 24.30 56.38
CA SER A 9 12.73 24.15 55.04
C SER A 9 12.62 22.73 54.49
N VAL A 10 12.81 21.71 55.34
CA VAL A 10 12.68 20.29 54.94
C VAL A 10 11.25 19.95 54.54
N LEU A 11 10.27 20.46 55.27
CA LEU A 11 8.85 20.22 54.96
C LEU A 11 8.48 20.83 53.60
N TRP A 12 8.94 22.06 53.31
CA TRP A 12 8.70 22.68 51.99
C TRP A 12 9.41 21.99 50.84
N THR A 13 10.61 21.48 51.04
CA THR A 13 11.32 20.66 50.05
C THR A 13 10.59 19.36 49.75
N VAL A 14 10.10 18.66 50.77
CA VAL A 14 9.33 17.41 50.58
C VAL A 14 8.01 17.67 49.84
N ILE A 15 7.28 18.74 50.18
CA ILE A 15 6.05 19.13 49.49
C ILE A 15 6.33 19.47 48.02
N SER A 16 7.40 20.23 47.72
CA SER A 16 7.77 20.54 46.34
C SER A 16 8.08 19.30 45.52
N VAL A 17 8.80 18.33 46.08
CA VAL A 17 9.12 17.06 45.36
C VAL A 17 7.85 16.26 45.08
N ILE A 18 6.92 16.19 46.04
CA ILE A 18 5.63 15.49 45.83
C ILE A 18 4.81 16.17 44.72
N VAL A 19 4.74 17.52 44.74
CA VAL A 19 4.00 18.27 43.69
C VAL A 19 4.62 18.06 42.32
N VAL A 20 5.93 18.07 42.20
CA VAL A 20 6.62 17.80 40.91
C VAL A 20 6.35 16.38 40.45
N LEU A 21 6.39 15.38 41.32
CA LEU A 21 6.06 13.99 40.99
C LEU A 21 4.62 13.82 40.50
N LEU A 22 3.67 14.48 41.16
CA LEU A 22 2.26 14.45 40.75
C LEU A 22 2.05 15.11 39.38
N VAL A 23 2.74 16.21 39.10
CA VAL A 23 2.68 16.88 37.80
C VAL A 23 3.27 15.97 36.70
N VAL A 24 4.40 15.31 36.95
CA VAL A 24 5.03 14.37 36.01
C VAL A 24 4.10 13.19 35.74
N VAL A 25 3.49 12.60 36.75
CA VAL A 25 2.53 11.50 36.57
C VAL A 25 1.30 11.95 35.80
N ALA A 26 0.78 13.16 36.06
CA ALA A 26 -0.34 13.73 35.34
C ALA A 26 0.00 13.98 33.86
N VAL A 27 1.20 14.49 33.57
CA VAL A 27 1.68 14.73 32.19
C VAL A 27 1.86 13.40 31.44
N ILE A 28 2.46 12.39 32.08
CA ILE A 28 2.60 11.05 31.50
C ILE A 28 1.22 10.43 31.23
N GLY A 29 0.29 10.53 32.18
CA GLY A 29 -1.09 10.07 32.03
C GLY A 29 -1.83 10.77 30.88
N LEU A 30 -1.61 12.08 30.71
CA LEU A 30 -2.16 12.86 29.59
C LEU A 30 -1.55 12.41 28.25
N ILE A 31 -0.23 12.24 28.18
CA ILE A 31 0.45 11.76 26.98
C ILE A 31 -0.07 10.36 26.59
N VAL A 32 -0.15 9.44 27.55
CA VAL A 32 -0.71 8.09 27.32
C VAL A 32 -2.17 8.16 26.87
N HIS A 33 -2.96 9.06 27.40
CA HIS A 33 -4.37 9.24 27.02
C HIS A 33 -4.54 9.84 25.62
N PHE A 34 -3.65 10.74 25.21
CA PHE A 34 -3.67 11.34 23.87
C PHE A 34 -2.93 10.50 22.80
N THR A 35 -2.08 9.53 23.21
CA THR A 35 -1.41 8.58 22.31
C THR A 35 -2.10 7.22 22.26
N SER A 36 -3.05 6.97 23.17
CA SER A 36 -3.97 5.85 23.01
C SER A 36 -4.97 6.30 21.94
N ASP A 37 -4.71 5.92 20.69
CA ASP A 37 -5.74 5.94 19.68
C ASP A 37 -6.96 5.26 20.29
N ASP A 38 -8.03 6.04 20.50
CA ASP A 38 -9.36 5.52 20.77
C ASP A 38 -9.84 4.77 19.52
N LYS A 39 -9.22 3.62 19.26
CA LYS A 39 -9.79 2.64 18.34
C LYS A 39 -10.97 2.03 19.10
N PRO A 40 -12.19 2.20 18.60
CA PRO A 40 -13.35 1.64 19.28
C PRO A 40 -13.14 0.13 19.46
N PRO A 41 -13.44 -0.44 20.65
CA PRO A 41 -13.27 -1.85 20.90
C PRO A 41 -14.20 -2.63 19.98
N GLY A 42 -13.63 -3.31 18.97
CA GLY A 42 -14.36 -4.21 18.08
C GLY A 42 -14.34 -3.87 16.58
N GLY A 43 -13.65 -2.83 16.13
CA GLY A 43 -13.41 -2.62 14.69
C GLY A 43 -12.31 -3.56 14.22
N GLU A 44 -12.62 -4.42 13.24
CA GLU A 44 -11.59 -5.17 12.53
C GLU A 44 -10.60 -4.17 11.95
N THR A 45 -9.30 -4.40 12.18
CA THR A 45 -8.24 -3.55 11.66
C THR A 45 -8.19 -3.70 10.15
N PHE A 46 -8.16 -2.58 9.41
CA PHE A 46 -7.93 -2.61 7.97
C PHE A 46 -6.64 -3.38 7.68
N ALA A 47 -6.76 -4.43 6.91
CA ALA A 47 -5.64 -5.26 6.52
C ALA A 47 -5.86 -5.83 5.12
N VAL A 48 -4.78 -5.86 4.35
CA VAL A 48 -4.76 -6.46 3.02
C VAL A 48 -4.00 -7.78 3.09
N LYS A 49 -4.57 -8.83 2.52
CA LYS A 49 -3.92 -10.15 2.42
C LYS A 49 -3.73 -10.54 0.96
N TYR A 50 -2.55 -11.08 0.68
CA TYR A 50 -2.20 -11.71 -0.58
C TYR A 50 -1.69 -13.12 -0.30
N ASN A 51 -2.23 -14.13 -1.01
CA ASN A 51 -1.93 -15.55 -0.75
C ASN A 51 -2.14 -15.95 0.72
N GLY A 52 -3.17 -15.38 1.38
CA GLY A 52 -3.51 -15.65 2.77
C GLY A 52 -2.58 -15.02 3.81
N GLN A 53 -1.57 -14.27 3.40
CA GLN A 53 -0.64 -13.55 4.28
C GLN A 53 -0.98 -12.07 4.32
N THR A 54 -1.07 -11.51 5.53
CA THR A 54 -1.23 -10.06 5.71
C THR A 54 0.00 -9.35 5.18
N GLN A 55 -0.24 -8.34 4.35
CA GLN A 55 0.79 -7.52 3.73
C GLN A 55 1.04 -6.26 4.57
N GLU A 56 2.31 -5.95 4.76
CA GLU A 56 2.70 -4.68 5.38
C GLU A 56 2.69 -3.56 4.32
N ASN A 57 2.41 -2.33 4.77
CA ASN A 57 2.50 -1.17 3.90
C ASN A 57 3.93 -1.02 3.34
N GLY A 58 4.04 -0.87 2.02
CA GLY A 58 5.33 -0.77 1.33
C GLY A 58 6.01 -2.11 1.01
N SER A 59 5.33 -3.26 1.22
CA SER A 59 5.91 -4.56 0.88
C SER A 59 5.88 -4.85 -0.62
N SER A 60 6.88 -5.61 -1.09
CA SER A 60 6.88 -6.19 -2.44
C SER A 60 6.25 -7.57 -2.40
N ILE A 61 5.34 -7.84 -3.33
CA ILE A 61 4.75 -9.15 -3.56
C ILE A 61 5.42 -9.91 -4.72
N GLY A 62 6.42 -9.29 -5.37
CA GLY A 62 7.17 -9.86 -6.47
C GLY A 62 6.35 -9.96 -7.76
N LEU A 63 6.50 -11.06 -8.49
CA LEU A 63 5.75 -11.30 -9.71
C LEU A 63 4.28 -11.58 -9.36
N MET A 64 3.39 -10.71 -9.84
CA MET A 64 1.95 -10.88 -9.71
C MET A 64 1.43 -11.61 -10.94
N ASP A 65 0.81 -12.76 -10.73
CA ASP A 65 0.11 -13.50 -11.77
C ASP A 65 -1.25 -12.86 -12.06
N SER A 66 -1.82 -13.18 -13.22
CA SER A 66 -3.18 -12.75 -13.59
C SER A 66 -4.24 -13.62 -12.91
N GLY A 67 -5.33 -12.99 -12.48
CA GLY A 67 -6.43 -13.70 -11.81
C GLY A 67 -6.14 -14.02 -10.34
N VAL A 68 -5.34 -13.18 -9.67
CA VAL A 68 -5.01 -13.37 -8.25
C VAL A 68 -5.99 -12.65 -7.33
N ASP A 69 -6.23 -13.25 -6.17
CA ASP A 69 -7.16 -12.75 -5.17
C ASP A 69 -6.44 -12.00 -4.04
N PHE A 70 -6.99 -10.85 -3.70
CA PHE A 70 -6.65 -10.08 -2.50
C PHE A 70 -7.83 -10.09 -1.54
N ALA A 71 -7.59 -10.41 -0.28
CA ALA A 71 -8.60 -10.20 0.76
C ALA A 71 -8.36 -8.85 1.45
N VAL A 72 -9.46 -8.15 1.73
CA VAL A 72 -9.47 -6.87 2.46
C VAL A 72 -10.30 -7.05 3.71
N GLU A 73 -9.68 -6.96 4.87
CA GLU A 73 -10.33 -7.09 6.17
C GLU A 73 -10.53 -5.72 6.81
N GLY A 74 -11.53 -5.59 7.67
CA GLY A 74 -11.81 -4.37 8.43
C GLY A 74 -12.50 -3.26 7.64
N SER A 75 -12.71 -3.41 6.34
CA SER A 75 -13.49 -2.46 5.54
C SER A 75 -14.13 -3.13 4.33
N ALA A 76 -15.41 -2.82 4.10
CA ALA A 76 -16.13 -3.16 2.87
C ALA A 76 -16.05 -2.03 1.82
N ASP A 77 -15.65 -0.83 2.23
CA ASP A 77 -15.54 0.34 1.36
C ASP A 77 -14.06 0.73 1.21
N TYR A 78 -13.50 0.37 0.07
CA TYR A 78 -12.11 0.65 -0.29
C TYR A 78 -11.99 0.94 -1.78
N GLU A 79 -10.94 1.66 -2.15
CA GLU A 79 -10.54 1.96 -3.51
C GLU A 79 -9.21 1.28 -3.81
N VAL A 80 -9.04 0.84 -5.06
CA VAL A 80 -7.78 0.26 -5.55
C VAL A 80 -7.29 1.10 -6.72
N ASN A 81 -6.06 1.58 -6.63
CA ASN A 81 -5.39 2.29 -7.70
C ASN A 81 -4.02 1.66 -7.96
N VAL A 82 -3.60 1.66 -9.22
CA VAL A 82 -2.27 1.20 -9.61
C VAL A 82 -1.54 2.34 -10.30
N TYR A 83 -0.28 2.51 -9.92
CA TYR A 83 0.62 3.51 -10.48
C TYR A 83 1.85 2.84 -11.07
N ALA A 84 2.36 3.35 -12.17
CA ALA A 84 3.68 2.98 -12.63
C ALA A 84 4.72 3.44 -11.59
N TYR A 85 5.72 2.59 -11.35
CA TYR A 85 6.78 2.83 -10.36
C TYR A 85 8.14 2.60 -11.01
N CYS A 86 8.95 3.65 -11.05
CA CYS A 86 10.27 3.59 -11.65
C CYS A 86 11.37 3.84 -10.62
N THR A 87 12.41 3.03 -10.72
CA THR A 87 13.69 3.19 -10.02
C THR A 87 14.81 3.11 -11.06
N PRO A 88 16.04 3.51 -10.74
CA PRO A 88 17.16 3.34 -11.68
C PRO A 88 17.41 1.89 -12.12
N GLU A 89 17.00 0.90 -11.30
CA GLU A 89 17.19 -0.52 -11.58
C GLU A 89 16.15 -1.10 -12.52
N ASN A 90 14.95 -0.49 -12.60
CA ASN A 90 13.85 -0.96 -13.45
C ASN A 90 13.52 0.00 -14.60
N ASP A 91 14.39 0.98 -14.89
CA ASP A 91 14.21 1.87 -16.03
C ASP A 91 14.67 1.16 -17.31
N PHE A 92 13.73 0.92 -18.22
CA PHE A 92 13.96 0.22 -19.48
C PHE A 92 13.28 0.96 -20.65
N SER A 93 13.72 0.65 -21.88
CA SER A 93 13.15 1.25 -23.09
C SER A 93 11.93 0.47 -23.57
N LEU A 94 10.92 1.20 -24.03
CA LEU A 94 9.74 0.66 -24.70
C LEU A 94 9.33 1.56 -25.86
N THR A 95 8.59 1.00 -26.83
CA THR A 95 8.03 1.74 -27.94
C THR A 95 6.51 1.74 -27.82
N VAL A 96 5.89 2.92 -27.90
CA VAL A 96 4.44 3.10 -27.88
C VAL A 96 4.02 3.68 -29.22
N GLY A 97 3.32 2.90 -30.04
CA GLY A 97 3.11 3.22 -31.45
C GLY A 97 4.43 3.21 -32.21
N GLU A 98 4.89 4.37 -32.66
CA GLU A 98 6.18 4.56 -33.35
C GLU A 98 7.19 5.37 -32.50
N GLU A 99 6.78 5.80 -31.31
CA GLU A 99 7.56 6.68 -30.45
C GLU A 99 8.32 5.92 -29.36
N PRO A 100 9.61 6.22 -29.15
CA PRO A 100 10.39 5.63 -28.07
C PRO A 100 10.08 6.31 -26.74
N TYR A 101 9.99 5.48 -25.69
CA TYR A 101 9.82 5.89 -24.29
C TYR A 101 10.82 5.14 -23.41
N THR A 102 10.99 5.62 -22.20
CA THR A 102 11.60 4.89 -21.08
C THR A 102 10.55 4.65 -20.00
N TRP A 103 10.77 3.66 -19.13
CA TRP A 103 9.83 3.39 -18.05
C TRP A 103 9.67 4.60 -17.11
N SER A 104 10.75 5.38 -16.95
CA SER A 104 10.72 6.63 -16.17
C SER A 104 9.75 7.68 -16.73
N ASP A 105 9.39 7.64 -18.01
CA ASP A 105 8.36 8.53 -18.56
C ASP A 105 6.94 8.22 -18.02
N PHE A 106 6.76 7.04 -17.45
CA PHE A 106 5.51 6.58 -16.86
C PHE A 106 5.49 6.71 -15.34
N ASP A 107 6.60 6.98 -14.68
CA ASP A 107 6.69 7.03 -13.22
C ASP A 107 5.60 7.90 -12.59
N GLY A 108 4.93 7.35 -11.56
CA GLY A 108 3.83 7.99 -10.86
C GLY A 108 2.52 8.15 -11.65
N ARG A 109 2.46 7.72 -12.92
CA ARG A 109 1.20 7.76 -13.70
C ARG A 109 0.22 6.71 -13.18
N ASN A 110 -1.04 7.09 -13.06
CA ASN A 110 -2.12 6.14 -12.78
C ASN A 110 -2.33 5.23 -14.00
N VAL A 111 -2.15 3.95 -13.80
CA VAL A 111 -2.28 2.90 -14.81
C VAL A 111 -3.37 1.89 -14.46
N THR A 112 -4.25 2.23 -13.53
CA THR A 112 -5.36 1.37 -13.05
C THR A 112 -6.20 0.81 -14.20
N ALA A 113 -6.43 1.61 -15.26
CA ALA A 113 -7.20 1.19 -16.45
C ALA A 113 -6.54 0.03 -17.22
N GLY A 114 -5.27 -0.28 -16.97
CA GLY A 114 -4.57 -1.43 -17.54
C GLY A 114 -4.91 -2.77 -16.87
N PHE A 115 -5.60 -2.72 -15.73
CA PHE A 115 -5.97 -3.88 -14.92
C PHE A 115 -7.49 -3.99 -14.83
N ASP A 116 -7.99 -5.22 -14.73
CA ASP A 116 -9.38 -5.50 -14.46
C ASP A 116 -9.52 -5.90 -12.98
N PHE A 117 -10.39 -5.20 -12.24
CA PHE A 117 -10.66 -5.44 -10.83
C PHE A 117 -12.09 -5.94 -10.67
N GLU A 118 -12.25 -7.16 -10.16
CA GLU A 118 -13.54 -7.74 -9.82
C GLU A 118 -13.68 -7.82 -8.29
N ARG A 119 -14.70 -7.15 -7.74
CA ARG A 119 -14.98 -7.25 -6.30
C ARG A 119 -15.53 -8.62 -5.95
N THR A 120 -15.03 -9.18 -4.84
CA THR A 120 -15.49 -10.44 -4.25
C THR A 120 -16.12 -10.17 -2.88
N GLU A 121 -16.65 -11.21 -2.23
CA GLU A 121 -17.23 -11.08 -0.88
C GLU A 121 -16.18 -10.67 0.17
N THR A 122 -14.91 -11.04 -0.02
CA THR A 122 -13.82 -10.82 0.94
C THR A 122 -12.75 -9.86 0.47
N GLY A 123 -12.87 -9.30 -0.75
CA GLY A 123 -11.85 -8.43 -1.30
C GLY A 123 -12.03 -8.19 -2.79
N PHE A 124 -11.00 -8.49 -3.58
CA PHE A 124 -11.03 -8.32 -5.04
C PHE A 124 -10.06 -9.26 -5.76
N THR A 125 -10.40 -9.59 -7.00
CA THR A 125 -9.52 -10.30 -7.93
C THR A 125 -8.90 -9.29 -8.89
N VAL A 126 -7.61 -9.46 -9.21
CA VAL A 126 -6.88 -8.64 -10.19
C VAL A 126 -6.56 -9.49 -11.41
N THR A 127 -6.99 -9.02 -12.58
CA THR A 127 -6.66 -9.64 -13.86
C THR A 127 -5.90 -8.66 -14.74
N HIS A 128 -4.87 -9.14 -15.43
CA HIS A 128 -4.09 -8.38 -16.41
C HIS A 128 -3.58 -9.31 -17.53
N TYR A 129 -3.16 -8.73 -18.66
CA TYR A 129 -2.67 -9.48 -19.82
C TYR A 129 -1.19 -9.22 -20.12
N GLY A 130 -0.46 -8.76 -19.12
CA GLY A 130 0.96 -8.42 -19.19
C GLY A 130 1.22 -6.96 -19.43
N LEU A 131 2.51 -6.58 -19.35
CA LEU A 131 2.96 -5.19 -19.39
C LEU A 131 2.52 -4.46 -20.65
N ASN A 132 2.70 -5.10 -21.81
CA ASN A 132 2.38 -4.48 -23.11
C ASN A 132 0.89 -4.14 -23.21
N ASP A 133 -0.01 -5.03 -22.76
CA ASP A 133 -1.45 -4.78 -22.75
C ASP A 133 -1.83 -3.69 -21.74
N ILE A 134 -1.24 -3.73 -20.53
CA ILE A 134 -1.48 -2.71 -19.50
C ILE A 134 -1.16 -1.31 -20.05
N ILE A 135 0.02 -1.12 -20.64
CA ILE A 135 0.41 0.18 -21.18
C ILE A 135 -0.41 0.53 -22.43
N SER A 136 -0.71 -0.44 -23.28
CA SER A 136 -1.60 -0.23 -24.45
C SER A 136 -2.96 0.32 -24.04
N ARG A 137 -3.59 -0.24 -23.01
CA ARG A 137 -4.89 0.22 -22.48
C ARG A 137 -4.80 1.65 -21.94
N VAL A 138 -3.74 1.97 -21.21
CA VAL A 138 -3.48 3.32 -20.70
C VAL A 138 -3.20 4.32 -21.80
N GLN A 139 -2.62 3.87 -22.92
CA GLN A 139 -2.27 4.69 -24.10
C GLN A 139 -3.32 4.55 -25.23
N ASN A 140 -4.60 4.40 -24.86
CA ASN A 140 -5.73 4.37 -25.81
C ASN A 140 -5.62 3.30 -26.92
N GLY A 141 -5.09 2.14 -26.59
CA GLY A 141 -4.98 1.01 -27.50
C GLY A 141 -3.80 1.09 -28.48
N MET A 142 -2.82 1.96 -28.22
CA MET A 142 -1.59 1.99 -29.04
C MET A 142 -0.80 0.68 -28.85
N THR A 143 -0.17 0.21 -29.92
CA THR A 143 0.73 -0.94 -29.84
C THR A 143 1.92 -0.61 -28.95
N VAL A 144 2.23 -1.50 -28.01
CA VAL A 144 3.38 -1.38 -27.12
C VAL A 144 4.29 -2.57 -27.32
N THR A 145 5.57 -2.31 -27.43
CA THR A 145 6.61 -3.33 -27.52
C THR A 145 7.76 -3.01 -26.61
N SER A 146 8.28 -4.02 -25.91
CA SER A 146 9.48 -3.93 -25.10
C SER A 146 10.35 -5.15 -25.41
N GLU A 147 11.64 -4.93 -25.68
CA GLU A 147 12.56 -6.03 -25.97
C GLU A 147 13.00 -6.76 -24.70
N THR A 148 13.18 -6.02 -23.62
CA THR A 148 13.56 -6.55 -22.33
C THR A 148 12.96 -5.68 -21.24
N PHE A 149 12.48 -6.32 -20.16
CA PHE A 149 12.08 -5.60 -18.96
C PHE A 149 12.58 -6.37 -17.74
N PRO A 150 12.97 -5.66 -16.69
CA PRO A 150 13.48 -6.30 -15.48
C PRO A 150 12.31 -6.95 -14.71
N ALA A 151 12.58 -8.13 -14.13
CA ALA A 151 11.66 -8.78 -13.20
C ALA A 151 11.79 -8.14 -11.80
N ILE A 152 11.63 -6.84 -11.72
CA ILE A 152 11.73 -6.02 -10.51
C ILE A 152 10.44 -5.24 -10.40
N ASP A 153 10.05 -4.83 -9.20
CA ASP A 153 8.83 -4.06 -8.95
C ASP A 153 8.75 -2.84 -9.89
N MET A 154 7.70 -2.80 -10.69
CA MET A 154 7.45 -1.75 -11.68
C MET A 154 6.07 -1.11 -11.51
N PHE A 155 5.29 -1.60 -10.58
CA PHE A 155 3.98 -1.07 -10.24
C PHE A 155 3.84 -0.91 -8.74
N ARG A 156 3.09 0.11 -8.34
CA ARG A 156 2.65 0.33 -6.97
C ARG A 156 1.12 0.28 -6.96
N MET A 157 0.56 -0.68 -6.25
CA MET A 157 -0.87 -0.76 -5.97
C MET A 157 -1.16 -0.07 -4.65
N GLU A 158 -2.10 0.84 -4.65
CA GLU A 158 -2.60 1.55 -3.48
C GLU A 158 -4.02 1.05 -3.17
N ILE A 159 -4.21 0.47 -2.00
CA ILE A 159 -5.52 0.02 -1.50
C ILE A 159 -5.87 0.92 -0.33
N LYS A 160 -6.91 1.73 -0.50
CA LYS A 160 -7.26 2.81 0.43
C LYS A 160 -8.66 2.61 1.00
N SER A 161 -8.79 2.74 2.32
CA SER A 161 -10.06 2.77 3.04
C SER A 161 -10.07 3.92 4.04
N GLY A 162 -10.84 4.96 3.75
CA GLY A 162 -10.84 6.20 4.53
C GLY A 162 -9.46 6.86 4.54
N GLU A 163 -8.83 6.95 5.72
CA GLU A 163 -7.48 7.48 5.89
C GLU A 163 -6.39 6.39 5.90
N GLU A 164 -6.77 5.12 5.99
CA GLU A 164 -5.85 3.99 5.98
C GLU A 164 -5.46 3.63 4.54
N VAL A 165 -4.17 3.40 4.29
CA VAL A 165 -3.62 3.06 2.99
C VAL A 165 -2.63 1.91 3.14
N THR A 166 -2.75 0.92 2.25
CA THR A 166 -1.73 -0.12 2.06
C THR A 166 -1.17 0.00 0.66
N GLU A 167 0.12 0.21 0.55
CA GLU A 167 0.86 0.21 -0.73
C GLU A 167 1.58 -1.12 -0.91
N LEU A 168 1.42 -1.72 -2.07
CA LEU A 168 2.10 -2.96 -2.46
C LEU A 168 2.86 -2.75 -3.75
N TYR A 169 4.08 -3.27 -3.82
CA TYR A 169 4.93 -3.18 -5.01
C TYR A 169 4.98 -4.53 -5.70
N PHE A 170 4.96 -4.53 -7.04
CA PHE A 170 4.96 -5.76 -7.82
C PHE A 170 5.47 -5.56 -9.25
N CYS A 171 5.80 -6.67 -9.90
CA CYS A 171 6.03 -6.72 -11.33
C CYS A 171 5.01 -7.64 -12.01
N VAL A 172 4.92 -7.57 -13.32
CA VAL A 172 4.11 -8.46 -14.16
C VAL A 172 4.97 -9.00 -15.30
N ASN A 173 4.56 -10.10 -15.92
CA ASN A 173 5.20 -10.59 -17.15
C ASN A 173 4.97 -9.61 -18.32
N ALA A 174 5.81 -9.66 -19.34
CA ALA A 174 5.64 -8.86 -20.57
C ALA A 174 4.30 -9.16 -21.23
N GLU A 175 4.03 -10.45 -21.36
CA GLU A 175 2.79 -10.97 -21.92
C GLU A 175 2.34 -12.14 -21.04
N VAL A 176 1.07 -12.17 -20.70
CA VAL A 176 0.45 -13.39 -20.21
C VAL A 176 0.22 -14.25 -21.46
N VAL A 177 0.90 -15.38 -21.54
CA VAL A 177 0.66 -16.35 -22.62
C VAL A 177 -0.80 -16.76 -22.52
N GLY A 178 -1.64 -16.11 -23.32
CA GLY A 178 -3.08 -16.32 -23.31
C GLY A 178 -3.42 -17.77 -23.58
N ILE A 179 -4.39 -18.30 -22.85
CA ILE A 179 -5.16 -19.45 -23.31
C ILE A 179 -5.67 -19.04 -24.70
N THR A 180 -5.08 -19.61 -25.74
CA THR A 180 -5.64 -19.53 -27.10
C THR A 180 -7.00 -20.20 -27.01
N ILE A 181 -8.07 -19.40 -26.88
CA ILE A 181 -9.41 -19.90 -27.10
C ILE A 181 -9.45 -20.19 -28.58
N ASP A 182 -9.33 -21.49 -28.92
CA ASP A 182 -9.49 -21.96 -30.26
C ASP A 182 -10.94 -21.67 -30.65
N HIS A 183 -11.13 -20.61 -31.44
CA HIS A 183 -12.44 -20.18 -31.94
C HIS A 183 -13.09 -21.21 -32.83
N ASP A 184 -12.38 -22.25 -33.28
CA ASP A 184 -12.91 -23.32 -34.11
C ASP A 184 -13.68 -24.37 -33.29
N SER A 185 -13.72 -24.25 -31.96
CA SER A 185 -14.45 -25.19 -31.08
C SER A 185 -15.88 -24.76 -30.74
N ILE A 186 -16.36 -23.61 -31.23
CA ILE A 186 -17.77 -23.21 -31.05
C ILE A 186 -18.59 -23.83 -32.19
N ILE A 187 -19.00 -25.07 -32.00
CA ILE A 187 -20.04 -25.70 -32.82
C ILE A 187 -21.38 -25.18 -32.29
N PHE A 188 -22.13 -24.48 -33.16
CA PHE A 188 -23.53 -24.10 -32.96
C PHE A 188 -24.44 -25.29 -33.14
#